data_9c9804e348af2fe4134cf80daa2cd021
#
_entry.id   9c9804e348af2fe4134cf80daa2cd021
#
_cell.length_a   1.000
_cell.length_b   1.000
_cell.length_c   1.000
_cell.angle_alpha   90.00
_cell.angle_beta   90.00
_cell.angle_gamma   90.00
#
_symmetry.space_group_name_H-M   'P 1'
#
loop_
_entity.id
_entity.type
_entity.pdbx_description
1 polymer ?
#
loop_
_entity_poly.entity_id
_entity_poly.type
_entity_poly.pdbx_seq_one_letter_code
_entity_poly.pdbx_strand_id
1 'polypeptide(L)'
;MPKYKEFAGKFKRRLLFCGTTNEDEILNDPTGERRWLPGRCGKLDVDWIVANRDQLWAEGAAKFMLDGVAWQDAEELAKDEHHEFKVRDSWTPAVQRWLLEKQISGLSPTEVGWTTSSDALAGAISMPVSQHDRGKEMRMAKVLKELGWNRQRITLDDGERHWVYARGE
;
A
#
# COMPACT_ATOMS: atom_id res chain seq x y z
N MET A 1 26.36 6.57 -25.12
CA MET A 1 26.58 5.63 -24.01
C MET A 1 27.32 6.35 -22.90
N PRO A 2 26.86 6.33 -21.64
CA PRO A 2 27.63 6.88 -20.54
C PRO A 2 28.90 6.04 -20.37
N LYS A 3 30.04 6.71 -20.36
CA LYS A 3 31.33 6.08 -20.07
C LYS A 3 31.31 5.58 -18.62
N TYR A 4 31.78 4.36 -18.38
CA TYR A 4 32.06 3.87 -17.02
C TYR A 4 32.91 4.90 -16.28
N LYS A 5 32.39 5.47 -15.20
CA LYS A 5 33.12 6.38 -14.32
C LYS A 5 33.34 5.67 -13.00
N GLU A 6 34.53 5.79 -12.46
CA GLU A 6 34.93 5.26 -11.14
C GLU A 6 34.10 5.85 -9.98
N PHE A 7 33.44 6.98 -10.20
CA PHE A 7 32.61 7.65 -9.21
C PHE A 7 31.15 7.76 -9.68
N ALA A 8 30.21 7.63 -8.74
CA ALA A 8 28.78 7.80 -9.00
C ALA A 8 28.48 9.21 -9.55
N GLY A 9 28.01 9.28 -10.78
CA GLY A 9 27.57 10.53 -11.40
C GLY A 9 26.09 10.79 -11.14
N LYS A 10 25.73 12.02 -10.79
CA LYS A 10 24.32 12.45 -10.70
C LYS A 10 23.81 12.87 -12.07
N PHE A 11 22.79 12.19 -12.57
CA PHE A 11 22.11 12.53 -13.81
C PHE A 11 20.67 12.95 -13.50
N LYS A 12 20.21 14.06 -14.09
CA LYS A 12 18.80 14.46 -14.00
C LYS A 12 17.95 13.43 -14.78
N ARG A 13 16.93 12.86 -14.15
CA ARG A 13 15.98 11.99 -14.81
C ARG A 13 15.18 12.80 -15.85
N ARG A 14 15.14 12.31 -17.10
CA ARG A 14 14.43 12.96 -18.22
C ARG A 14 13.46 11.99 -18.89
N LEU A 15 12.95 11.03 -18.15
CA LEU A 15 12.03 10.03 -18.69
C LEU A 15 10.90 9.78 -17.71
N LEU A 16 9.76 9.45 -18.25
CA LEU A 16 8.56 9.01 -17.58
C LEU A 16 8.27 7.57 -18.02
N PHE A 17 7.83 6.74 -17.09
CA PHE A 17 7.34 5.41 -17.41
C PHE A 17 5.82 5.45 -17.49
N CYS A 18 5.28 4.81 -18.53
CA CYS A 18 3.85 4.61 -18.72
C CYS A 18 3.63 3.13 -19.01
N GLY A 19 2.56 2.57 -18.52
CA GLY A 19 2.19 1.18 -18.74
C GLY A 19 0.69 1.00 -18.73
N THR A 20 0.21 -0.10 -19.31
CA THR A 20 -1.19 -0.50 -19.30
C THR A 20 -1.32 -1.88 -18.68
N THR A 21 -2.44 -2.15 -18.03
CA THR A 21 -2.78 -3.45 -17.46
C THR A 21 -4.27 -3.66 -17.53
N ASN A 22 -4.70 -4.92 -17.53
CA ASN A 22 -6.09 -5.31 -17.35
C ASN A 22 -6.40 -5.74 -15.89
N GLU A 23 -5.40 -5.69 -15.01
CA GLU A 23 -5.57 -6.00 -13.60
C GLU A 23 -6.20 -4.82 -12.87
N ASP A 24 -7.19 -5.08 -12.04
CA ASP A 24 -7.83 -4.06 -11.20
C ASP A 24 -6.97 -3.68 -9.98
N GLU A 25 -6.23 -4.65 -9.44
CA GLU A 25 -5.39 -4.46 -8.27
C GLU A 25 -3.90 -4.55 -8.66
N ILE A 26 -3.23 -3.41 -8.77
CA ILE A 26 -1.84 -3.31 -9.27
C ILE A 26 -0.85 -2.74 -8.26
N LEU A 27 -1.33 -2.08 -7.22
CA LEU A 27 -0.49 -1.42 -6.22
C LEU A 27 -0.21 -2.36 -5.05
N ASN A 28 0.99 -2.91 -4.99
CA ASN A 28 1.42 -3.86 -3.94
C ASN A 28 2.58 -3.34 -3.06
N ASP A 29 3.14 -2.17 -3.36
CA ASP A 29 4.25 -1.59 -2.60
C ASP A 29 3.77 -0.39 -1.76
N PRO A 30 3.58 -0.56 -0.44
CA PRO A 30 3.09 0.51 0.42
C PRO A 30 4.03 1.70 0.53
N THR A 31 5.30 1.56 0.10
CA THR A 31 6.30 2.65 0.14
C THR A 31 6.48 3.36 -1.19
N GLY A 32 6.11 2.71 -2.29
CA GLY A 32 6.29 3.18 -3.67
C GLY A 32 5.02 3.66 -4.36
N GLU A 33 3.86 3.37 -3.81
CA GLU A 33 2.54 3.68 -4.42
C GLU A 33 2.42 5.14 -4.86
N ARG A 34 2.92 6.10 -4.09
CA ARG A 34 2.90 7.53 -4.40
C ARG A 34 3.55 7.91 -5.74
N ARG A 35 4.33 7.02 -6.35
CA ARG A 35 5.00 7.25 -7.64
C ARG A 35 4.17 6.80 -8.83
N TRP A 36 3.07 6.12 -8.57
CA TRP A 36 2.15 5.62 -9.57
C TRP A 36 0.91 6.48 -9.59
N LEU A 37 0.48 6.85 -10.77
CA LEU A 37 -0.77 7.57 -11.00
C LEU A 37 -1.66 6.66 -11.86
N PRO A 38 -2.33 5.66 -11.24
CA PRO A 38 -3.23 4.79 -11.96
C PRO A 38 -4.47 5.57 -12.39
N GLY A 39 -5.02 5.24 -13.55
CA GLY A 39 -6.25 5.83 -14.02
C GLY A 39 -7.03 4.81 -14.86
N ARG A 40 -8.33 4.77 -14.68
CA ARG A 40 -9.20 3.90 -15.50
C ARG A 40 -9.41 4.53 -16.86
N CYS A 41 -9.14 3.76 -17.91
CA CYS A 41 -9.48 4.15 -19.28
C CYS A 41 -10.90 3.71 -19.59
N GLY A 42 -11.74 4.67 -19.98
CA GLY A 42 -13.07 4.42 -20.51
C GLY A 42 -13.04 4.10 -22.01
N LYS A 43 -14.12 4.45 -22.70
CA LYS A 43 -14.21 4.32 -24.15
C LYS A 43 -13.23 5.30 -24.82
N LEU A 44 -12.31 4.77 -25.60
CA LEU A 44 -11.35 5.57 -26.36
C LEU A 44 -11.97 6.05 -27.67
N ASP A 45 -11.80 7.33 -27.95
CA ASP A 45 -12.06 7.94 -29.27
C ASP A 45 -10.73 8.24 -29.94
N VAL A 46 -10.21 7.25 -30.65
CA VAL A 46 -8.90 7.32 -31.30
C VAL A 46 -8.89 8.38 -32.40
N ASP A 47 -9.98 8.50 -33.16
CA ASP A 47 -10.08 9.47 -34.25
C ASP A 47 -10.03 10.90 -33.74
N TRP A 48 -10.74 11.16 -32.62
CA TRP A 48 -10.68 12.44 -31.96
C TRP A 48 -9.28 12.76 -31.42
N ILE A 49 -8.61 11.79 -30.82
CA ILE A 49 -7.24 11.96 -30.29
C ILE A 49 -6.28 12.29 -31.42
N VAL A 50 -6.36 11.58 -32.55
CA VAL A 50 -5.51 11.83 -33.73
C VAL A 50 -5.74 13.24 -34.27
N ALA A 51 -6.99 13.68 -34.38
CA ALA A 51 -7.35 15.00 -34.89
C ALA A 51 -6.90 16.14 -33.95
N ASN A 52 -6.85 15.90 -32.63
CA ASN A 52 -6.56 16.94 -31.63
C ASN A 52 -5.18 16.79 -30.96
N ARG A 53 -4.36 15.84 -31.38
CA ARG A 53 -3.06 15.52 -30.76
C ARG A 53 -2.18 16.75 -30.56
N ASP A 54 -2.01 17.55 -31.60
CA ASP A 54 -1.09 18.69 -31.57
C ASP A 54 -1.62 19.81 -30.66
N GLN A 55 -2.95 19.98 -30.61
CA GLN A 55 -3.59 20.89 -29.67
C GLN A 55 -3.42 20.45 -28.22
N LEU A 56 -3.57 19.16 -27.91
CA LEU A 56 -3.35 18.60 -26.58
C LEU A 56 -1.92 18.84 -26.10
N TRP A 57 -0.94 18.61 -26.98
CA TRP A 57 0.46 18.89 -26.67
C TRP A 57 0.74 20.39 -26.45
N ALA A 58 0.15 21.26 -27.29
CA ALA A 58 0.30 22.71 -27.15
C ALA A 58 -0.29 23.20 -25.81
N GLU A 59 -1.47 22.70 -25.44
CA GLU A 59 -2.09 23.03 -24.15
C GLU A 59 -1.26 22.56 -22.96
N GLY A 60 -0.77 21.31 -22.99
CA GLY A 60 0.12 20.78 -21.97
C GLY A 60 1.40 21.60 -21.83
N ALA A 61 2.02 22.00 -22.95
CA ALA A 61 3.19 22.85 -22.94
C ALA A 61 2.90 24.24 -22.36
N ALA A 62 1.78 24.85 -22.72
CA ALA A 62 1.38 26.16 -22.18
C ALA A 62 1.14 26.09 -20.67
N LYS A 63 0.42 25.09 -20.17
CA LYS A 63 0.22 24.86 -18.75
C LYS A 63 1.55 24.66 -18.00
N PHE A 64 2.45 23.85 -18.56
CA PHE A 64 3.77 23.65 -17.97
C PHE A 64 4.58 24.95 -17.85
N MET A 65 4.51 25.82 -18.85
CA MET A 65 5.21 27.12 -18.84
C MET A 65 4.62 28.10 -17.81
N LEU A 66 3.33 28.00 -17.52
CA LEU A 66 2.65 28.85 -16.54
C LEU A 66 2.86 28.35 -15.10
N ASP A 67 2.58 27.07 -14.85
CA ASP A 67 2.41 26.52 -13.51
C ASP A 67 3.51 25.50 -13.16
N GLY A 68 4.31 25.07 -14.12
CA GLY A 68 5.26 23.96 -13.95
C GLY A 68 4.54 22.62 -13.84
N VAL A 69 5.06 21.72 -13.00
CA VAL A 69 4.46 20.41 -12.72
C VAL A 69 3.85 20.42 -11.31
N ALA A 70 2.54 20.42 -11.22
CA ALA A 70 1.78 20.32 -9.97
C ALA A 70 1.77 18.88 -9.43
N TRP A 71 2.95 18.34 -9.15
CA TRP A 71 3.09 16.93 -8.72
C TRP A 71 2.53 16.67 -7.32
N GLN A 72 2.55 17.67 -6.41
CA GLN A 72 1.98 17.55 -5.08
C GLN A 72 0.46 17.40 -5.14
N ASP A 73 -0.21 18.21 -5.95
CA ASP A 73 -1.66 18.15 -6.13
C ASP A 73 -2.07 16.81 -6.77
N ALA A 74 -1.29 16.35 -7.75
CA ALA A 74 -1.50 15.05 -8.37
C ALA A 74 -1.29 13.88 -7.38
N GLU A 75 -0.29 13.97 -6.49
CA GLU A 75 -0.03 12.98 -5.44
C GLU A 75 -1.16 12.95 -4.41
N GLU A 76 -1.75 14.11 -4.08
CA GLU A 76 -2.86 14.20 -3.15
C GLU A 76 -4.15 13.61 -3.74
N LEU A 77 -4.50 13.98 -4.96
CA LEU A 77 -5.64 13.42 -5.68
C LEU A 77 -5.50 11.90 -5.91
N ALA A 78 -4.29 11.42 -6.15
CA ALA A 78 -4.04 10.00 -6.36
C ALA A 78 -4.22 9.15 -5.09
N LYS A 79 -4.20 9.74 -3.89
CA LYS A 79 -4.37 8.95 -2.63
C LYS A 79 -5.72 8.25 -2.59
N ASP A 80 -6.78 8.92 -3.01
CA ASP A 80 -8.13 8.36 -3.03
C ASP A 80 -8.25 7.27 -4.11
N GLU A 81 -7.69 7.52 -5.29
CA GLU A 81 -7.64 6.54 -6.38
C GLU A 81 -6.81 5.30 -6.01
N HIS A 82 -5.70 5.46 -5.27
CA HIS A 82 -4.86 4.35 -4.86
C HIS A 82 -5.61 3.26 -4.10
N HIS A 83 -6.63 3.62 -3.32
CA HIS A 83 -7.44 2.64 -2.58
C HIS A 83 -8.17 1.66 -3.50
N GLU A 84 -8.57 2.09 -4.70
CA GLU A 84 -9.26 1.23 -5.67
C GLU A 84 -8.31 0.24 -6.35
N PHE A 85 -7.04 0.64 -6.53
CA PHE A 85 -6.03 -0.16 -7.24
C PHE A 85 -5.13 -1.00 -6.31
N LYS A 86 -5.37 -0.93 -5.00
CA LYS A 86 -4.54 -1.61 -4.00
C LYS A 86 -4.86 -3.09 -3.93
N VAL A 87 -3.81 -3.92 -4.03
CA VAL A 87 -3.92 -5.37 -3.81
C VAL A 87 -4.34 -5.63 -2.37
N ARG A 88 -5.53 -6.18 -2.19
CA ARG A 88 -6.05 -6.56 -0.87
C ARG A 88 -5.54 -7.94 -0.49
N ASP A 89 -4.98 -8.05 0.71
CA ASP A 89 -4.59 -9.36 1.21
C ASP A 89 -5.82 -10.22 1.51
N SER A 90 -5.84 -11.45 1.01
CA SER A 90 -6.96 -12.39 1.21
C SER A 90 -7.23 -12.73 2.68
N TRP A 91 -6.29 -12.46 3.57
CA TRP A 91 -6.44 -12.68 5.01
C TRP A 91 -7.17 -11.52 5.71
N THR A 92 -7.17 -10.33 5.10
CA THR A 92 -7.74 -9.11 5.71
C THR A 92 -9.17 -9.29 6.24
N PRO A 93 -10.14 -9.87 5.50
CA PRO A 93 -11.50 -10.03 6.01
C PRO A 93 -11.60 -11.00 7.20
N ALA A 94 -10.79 -12.06 7.20
CA ALA A 94 -10.77 -13.03 8.29
C ALA A 94 -10.16 -12.42 9.56
N VAL A 95 -9.04 -11.69 9.42
CA VAL A 95 -8.38 -11.01 10.53
C VAL A 95 -9.27 -9.91 11.11
N GLN A 96 -9.92 -9.12 10.25
CA GLN A 96 -10.84 -8.06 10.69
C GLN A 96 -11.99 -8.63 11.53
N ARG A 97 -12.59 -9.74 11.12
CA ARG A 97 -13.63 -10.42 11.87
C ARG A 97 -13.11 -10.93 13.21
N TRP A 98 -11.99 -11.65 13.18
CA TRP A 98 -11.38 -12.24 14.38
C TRP A 98 -10.99 -11.19 15.44
N LEU A 99 -10.52 -10.03 15.02
CA LEU A 99 -10.18 -8.92 15.93
C LEU A 99 -11.40 -8.43 16.75
N LEU A 100 -12.61 -8.64 16.24
CA LEU A 100 -13.88 -8.26 16.90
C LEU A 100 -14.54 -9.43 17.64
N GLU A 101 -14.14 -10.66 17.34
CA GLU A 101 -14.72 -11.86 17.95
C GLU A 101 -14.17 -12.10 19.35
N LYS A 102 -15.06 -12.43 20.29
CA LYS A 102 -14.67 -12.82 21.65
C LYS A 102 -13.92 -14.14 21.64
N GLN A 103 -12.76 -14.16 22.24
CA GLN A 103 -11.90 -15.34 22.37
C GLN A 103 -12.32 -16.16 23.61
N ILE A 104 -11.62 -17.25 23.88
CA ILE A 104 -11.84 -18.12 25.05
C ILE A 104 -11.77 -17.33 26.38
N SER A 105 -10.97 -16.26 26.43
CA SER A 105 -10.88 -15.34 27.55
C SER A 105 -12.16 -14.51 27.80
N GLY A 106 -13.11 -14.55 26.89
CA GLY A 106 -14.34 -13.74 26.91
C GLY A 106 -14.17 -12.33 26.34
N LEU A 107 -12.96 -11.93 25.98
CA LEU A 107 -12.63 -10.63 25.37
C LEU A 107 -12.15 -10.82 23.93
N SER A 108 -12.46 -9.85 23.06
CA SER A 108 -11.88 -9.77 21.73
C SER A 108 -10.49 -9.13 21.78
N PRO A 109 -9.62 -9.36 20.78
CA PRO A 109 -8.34 -8.64 20.68
C PRO A 109 -8.49 -7.13 20.70
N THR A 110 -9.60 -6.60 20.15
CA THR A 110 -9.90 -5.16 20.20
C THR A 110 -10.23 -4.68 21.63
N GLU A 111 -10.90 -5.49 22.43
CA GLU A 111 -11.18 -5.16 23.86
C GLU A 111 -9.93 -5.31 24.74
N VAL A 112 -9.05 -6.27 24.41
CA VAL A 112 -7.74 -6.44 25.08
C VAL A 112 -6.80 -5.29 24.71
N GLY A 113 -6.94 -4.70 23.53
CA GLY A 113 -6.14 -3.58 23.01
C GLY A 113 -4.84 -3.98 22.33
N TRP A 114 -4.48 -5.25 22.32
CA TRP A 114 -3.28 -5.75 21.63
C TRP A 114 -3.41 -7.19 21.17
N THR A 115 -2.56 -7.57 20.23
CA THR A 115 -2.39 -8.96 19.73
C THR A 115 -0.98 -9.19 19.18
N THR A 116 -0.64 -10.45 18.89
CA THR A 116 0.59 -10.79 18.18
C THR A 116 0.30 -11.30 16.78
N SER A 117 1.29 -11.29 15.89
CA SER A 117 1.15 -11.92 14.57
C SER A 117 0.88 -13.43 14.67
N SER A 118 1.46 -14.07 15.67
CA SER A 118 1.26 -15.51 15.93
C SER A 118 -0.18 -15.80 16.37
N ASP A 119 -0.74 -15.01 17.30
CA ASP A 119 -2.13 -15.19 17.74
C ASP A 119 -3.12 -14.96 16.61
N ALA A 120 -2.87 -13.94 15.77
CA ALA A 120 -3.70 -13.66 14.61
C ALA A 120 -3.59 -14.77 13.54
N LEU A 121 -2.42 -15.37 13.33
CA LEU A 121 -2.27 -16.53 12.44
C LEU A 121 -3.06 -17.73 12.96
N ALA A 122 -2.94 -18.01 14.26
CA ALA A 122 -3.65 -19.14 14.88
C ALA A 122 -5.16 -18.91 14.93
N GLY A 123 -5.59 -17.73 15.34
CA GLY A 123 -7.01 -17.41 15.57
C GLY A 123 -7.78 -17.08 14.29
N ALA A 124 -7.29 -16.11 13.50
CA ALA A 124 -8.02 -15.65 12.32
C ALA A 124 -7.90 -16.59 11.11
N ILE A 125 -6.74 -17.24 10.94
CA ILE A 125 -6.43 -18.09 9.78
C ILE A 125 -6.51 -19.58 10.15
N SER A 126 -6.69 -19.89 11.43
CA SER A 126 -6.68 -21.28 11.95
C SER A 126 -5.39 -22.05 11.61
N MET A 127 -4.26 -21.34 11.56
CA MET A 127 -2.97 -21.91 11.23
C MET A 127 -2.26 -22.45 12.48
N PRO A 128 -1.94 -23.75 12.54
CA PRO A 128 -1.19 -24.30 13.68
C PRO A 128 0.16 -23.59 13.86
N VAL A 129 0.59 -23.39 15.11
CA VAL A 129 1.86 -22.73 15.44
C VAL A 129 3.06 -23.42 14.77
N SER A 130 2.99 -24.75 14.61
CA SER A 130 4.01 -25.53 13.90
C SER A 130 4.22 -25.16 12.43
N GLN A 131 3.25 -24.48 11.85
CA GLN A 131 3.29 -24.00 10.46
C GLN A 131 3.66 -22.52 10.35
N HIS A 132 3.85 -21.83 11.48
CA HIS A 132 4.27 -20.43 11.45
C HIS A 132 5.71 -20.35 10.94
N ASP A 133 5.93 -19.41 10.03
CA ASP A 133 7.24 -19.05 9.54
C ASP A 133 7.35 -17.52 9.42
N ARG A 134 8.57 -17.03 9.27
CA ARG A 134 8.82 -15.58 9.19
C ARG A 134 8.06 -14.90 8.06
N GLY A 135 7.88 -15.56 6.92
CA GLY A 135 7.14 -14.99 5.78
C GLY A 135 5.66 -14.75 6.12
N LYS A 136 5.03 -15.74 6.76
CA LYS A 136 3.63 -15.66 7.20
C LYS A 136 3.44 -14.65 8.30
N GLU A 137 4.37 -14.58 9.27
CA GLU A 137 4.34 -13.56 10.32
C GLU A 137 4.49 -12.15 9.74
N MET A 138 5.38 -11.95 8.76
CA MET A 138 5.54 -10.67 8.07
C MET A 138 4.29 -10.29 7.26
N ARG A 139 3.66 -11.25 6.59
CA ARG A 139 2.40 -11.03 5.88
C ARG A 139 1.28 -10.64 6.85
N MET A 140 1.13 -11.37 7.95
CA MET A 140 0.16 -11.03 9.01
C MET A 140 0.42 -9.65 9.61
N ALA A 141 1.69 -9.32 9.86
CA ALA A 141 2.10 -7.99 10.32
C ALA A 141 1.70 -6.87 9.35
N LYS A 142 1.75 -7.12 8.04
CA LYS A 142 1.28 -6.18 7.01
C LYS A 142 -0.22 -6.01 7.11
N VAL A 143 -0.99 -7.09 7.19
CA VAL A 143 -2.45 -7.08 7.33
C VAL A 143 -2.88 -6.32 8.58
N LEU A 144 -2.26 -6.60 9.74
CA LEU A 144 -2.56 -5.89 10.99
C LEU A 144 -2.31 -4.38 10.87
N LYS A 145 -1.20 -3.98 10.23
CA LYS A 145 -0.90 -2.56 9.99
C LYS A 145 -1.93 -1.90 9.07
N GLU A 146 -2.37 -2.56 8.02
CA GLU A 146 -3.42 -2.07 7.12
C GLU A 146 -4.75 -1.86 7.85
N LEU A 147 -5.01 -2.67 8.88
CA LEU A 147 -6.17 -2.54 9.78
C LEU A 147 -5.96 -1.50 10.91
N GLY A 148 -4.86 -0.75 10.89
CA GLY A 148 -4.57 0.31 11.86
C GLY A 148 -3.89 -0.17 13.15
N TRP A 149 -3.41 -1.42 13.17
CA TRP A 149 -2.69 -1.99 14.32
C TRP A 149 -1.18 -1.79 14.15
N ASN A 150 -0.59 -0.97 14.99
CA ASN A 150 0.82 -0.62 14.91
C ASN A 150 1.67 -1.45 15.86
N ARG A 151 2.89 -1.80 15.42
CA ARG A 151 3.83 -2.56 16.23
C ARG A 151 4.41 -1.68 17.34
N GLN A 152 4.26 -2.13 18.58
CA GLN A 152 4.79 -1.44 19.77
C GLN A 152 5.26 -2.44 20.81
N ARG A 153 5.97 -1.95 21.83
CA ARG A 153 6.40 -2.75 22.99
C ARG A 153 5.51 -2.43 24.17
N ILE A 154 4.92 -3.47 24.73
CA ILE A 154 4.16 -3.37 25.99
C ILE A 154 4.78 -4.28 27.04
N THR A 155 4.62 -3.93 28.30
CA THR A 155 4.96 -4.80 29.43
C THR A 155 3.71 -5.58 29.79
N LEU A 156 3.80 -6.91 29.77
CA LEU A 156 2.71 -7.80 30.15
C LEU A 156 2.77 -8.12 31.66
N ASP A 157 1.80 -8.91 32.15
CA ASP A 157 1.67 -9.30 33.55
C ASP A 157 2.86 -10.13 34.06
N ASP A 158 3.63 -10.72 33.15
CA ASP A 158 4.90 -11.42 33.44
C ASP A 158 6.05 -10.46 33.79
N GLY A 159 5.85 -9.15 33.66
CA GLY A 159 6.85 -8.11 33.87
C GLY A 159 7.83 -7.94 32.72
N GLU A 160 7.72 -8.74 31.65
CA GLU A 160 8.58 -8.65 30.48
C GLU A 160 8.01 -7.77 29.37
N ARG A 161 8.91 -7.25 28.53
CA ARG A 161 8.54 -6.42 27.38
C ARG A 161 8.39 -7.24 26.13
N HIS A 162 7.16 -7.32 25.61
CA HIS A 162 6.82 -8.05 24.40
C HIS A 162 6.52 -7.13 23.22
N TRP A 163 6.87 -7.59 22.01
CA TRP A 163 6.45 -6.93 20.80
C TRP A 163 5.04 -7.37 20.41
N VAL A 164 4.14 -6.43 20.33
CA VAL A 164 2.73 -6.65 19.99
C VAL A 164 2.28 -5.69 18.89
N TYR A 165 1.10 -5.93 18.38
CA TYR A 165 0.34 -5.01 17.55
C TYR A 165 -0.81 -4.48 18.39
N ALA A 166 -0.94 -3.16 18.46
CA ALA A 166 -2.04 -2.50 19.16
C ALA A 166 -2.59 -1.37 18.31
N ARG A 167 -3.87 -1.06 18.51
CA ARG A 167 -4.52 0.04 17.82
C ARG A 167 -3.94 1.35 18.30
N GLY A 168 -3.51 2.22 17.40
CA GLY A 168 -3.14 3.59 17.74
C GLY A 168 -4.37 4.35 18.27
N GLU A 169 -4.15 5.19 19.27
CA GLU A 169 -5.13 6.15 19.74
C GLU A 169 -5.51 7.15 18.65
#